data_7fc6b7ca3fe0c3ccae02c6716f7b13e3
#
_entry.id   7fc6b7ca3fe0c3ccae02c6716f7b13e3
#
_cell.length_a   1.000
_cell.length_b   1.000
_cell.length_c   1.000
_cell.angle_alpha   90.00
_cell.angle_beta   90.00
_cell.angle_gamma   90.00
#
_symmetry.space_group_name_H-M   'P 1'
#
loop_
_entity.id
_entity.type
_entity.pdbx_description
1 polymer ?
#
loop_
_entity_poly.entity_id
_entity_poly.type
_entity_poly.pdbx_seq_one_letter_code
_entity_poly.pdbx_strand_id
1 'polypeptide(L)'
;DVCSSDLFNISDKGIYTIIENYTREAGVRGLERKIGTLCRKAAVEAAKDQTAKVRISNRNIKKFLGNYKYTLDLVSDSSQVGIVRGLAWTSVGGDTLEIEVNIMHGKGALQLTGKLGDVMQESAKIALSYVKSQVADILEDDFFGKHDIHLHVPEGAVPKDGPSAGITMATAIYSACTGKKVRADAAMTGELTLRG
;
A
#
# COMPACT_ATOMS: atom_id res chain seq x y z
N ASP A 1 -22.88 -31.33 17.86
CA ASP A 1 -23.50 -30.31 16.97
C ASP A 1 -24.37 -29.33 17.76
N VAL A 2 -23.75 -28.39 18.44
CA VAL A 2 -24.48 -27.37 19.21
C VAL A 2 -24.44 -25.97 18.51
N CYS A 3 -24.02 -25.93 17.28
CA CYS A 3 -24.24 -24.75 16.45
C CYS A 3 -25.45 -24.98 15.55
N SER A 4 -26.65 -24.91 16.14
CA SER A 4 -27.80 -24.75 15.27
C SER A 4 -27.67 -23.40 14.56
N SER A 5 -27.89 -23.39 13.27
CA SER A 5 -27.92 -22.19 12.40
C SER A 5 -28.84 -21.08 12.93
N ASP A 6 -29.63 -21.39 13.92
CA ASP A 6 -30.59 -20.48 14.55
C ASP A 6 -29.98 -19.58 15.63
N LEU A 7 -28.88 -19.99 16.30
CA LEU A 7 -28.25 -19.24 17.38
C LEU A 7 -27.14 -18.32 16.91
N PHE A 8 -26.46 -18.67 15.80
CA PHE A 8 -25.31 -17.95 15.30
C PHE A 8 -25.33 -17.84 13.76
N ASN A 9 -25.18 -16.65 13.26
CA ASN A 9 -25.09 -16.39 11.83
C ASN A 9 -24.10 -15.28 11.55
N ILE A 10 -23.29 -15.43 10.49
CA ILE A 10 -22.41 -14.39 9.97
C ILE A 10 -22.86 -14.06 8.55
N SER A 11 -23.09 -12.79 8.25
CA SER A 11 -23.36 -12.33 6.89
C SER A 11 -22.13 -12.39 6.00
N ASP A 12 -22.29 -12.54 4.69
CA ASP A 12 -21.19 -12.49 3.71
C ASP A 12 -20.35 -11.24 3.89
N LYS A 13 -20.98 -10.07 4.06
CA LYS A 13 -20.27 -8.80 4.35
C LYS A 13 -19.46 -8.88 5.65
N GLY A 14 -19.91 -9.64 6.65
CA GLY A 14 -19.16 -9.89 7.88
C GLY A 14 -17.93 -10.75 7.61
N ILE A 15 -18.05 -11.80 6.79
CA ILE A 15 -16.93 -12.67 6.39
C ILE A 15 -15.88 -11.85 5.61
N TYR A 16 -16.28 -11.10 4.60
CA TYR A 16 -15.36 -10.21 3.86
C TYR A 16 -14.66 -9.20 4.78
N THR A 17 -15.38 -8.63 5.74
CA THR A 17 -14.76 -7.73 6.73
C THR A 17 -13.71 -8.44 7.59
N ILE A 18 -13.89 -9.72 7.93
CA ILE A 18 -12.87 -10.49 8.65
C ILE A 18 -11.64 -10.68 7.77
N ILE A 19 -11.83 -11.06 6.51
CA ILE A 19 -10.75 -11.31 5.56
C ILE A 19 -9.91 -10.04 5.38
N GLU A 20 -10.55 -8.93 5.10
CA GLU A 20 -9.89 -7.66 4.77
C GLU A 20 -9.24 -6.99 5.99
N ASN A 21 -9.90 -7.03 7.15
CA ASN A 21 -9.50 -6.19 8.28
C ASN A 21 -8.90 -6.97 9.47
N TYR A 22 -8.95 -8.30 9.50
CA TYR A 22 -8.47 -9.07 10.65
C TYR A 22 -7.49 -10.20 10.31
N THR A 23 -7.43 -10.69 9.07
CA THR A 23 -6.60 -11.85 8.74
C THR A 23 -5.43 -11.52 7.81
N ARG A 24 -5.65 -10.92 6.67
CA ARG A 24 -4.63 -10.59 5.66
C ARG A 24 -3.62 -11.74 5.46
N GLU A 25 -4.11 -12.86 4.95
CA GLU A 25 -3.37 -14.11 4.79
C GLU A 25 -3.62 -14.75 3.43
N ALA A 26 -2.67 -15.55 2.93
CA ALA A 26 -2.81 -16.28 1.66
C ALA A 26 -3.74 -17.50 1.77
N GLY A 27 -4.06 -17.95 2.97
CA GLY A 27 -4.93 -19.09 3.25
C GLY A 27 -6.18 -18.69 4.04
N VAL A 28 -6.75 -19.66 4.78
CA VAL A 28 -8.00 -19.47 5.54
C VAL A 28 -7.88 -19.82 7.03
N ARG A 29 -6.68 -20.13 7.53
CA ARG A 29 -6.49 -20.52 8.94
C ARG A 29 -6.78 -19.40 9.93
N GLY A 30 -6.42 -18.17 9.59
CA GLY A 30 -6.73 -17.00 10.41
C GLY A 30 -8.21 -16.70 10.41
N LEU A 31 -8.87 -16.81 9.26
CA LEU A 31 -10.32 -16.70 9.10
C LEU A 31 -11.04 -17.72 9.98
N GLU A 32 -10.65 -19.00 9.90
CA GLU A 32 -11.20 -20.06 10.73
C GLU A 32 -11.08 -19.76 12.23
N ARG A 33 -9.89 -19.30 12.67
CA ARG A 33 -9.66 -18.93 14.07
C ARG A 33 -10.53 -17.75 14.50
N LYS A 34 -10.76 -16.77 13.63
CA LYS A 34 -11.64 -15.62 13.90
C LYS A 34 -13.09 -16.04 14.00
N ILE A 35 -13.56 -16.89 13.08
CA ILE A 35 -14.90 -17.46 13.13
C ILE A 35 -15.07 -18.28 14.41
N GLY A 36 -14.12 -19.13 14.78
CA GLY A 36 -14.15 -19.87 16.04
C GLY A 36 -14.19 -18.96 17.27
N THR A 37 -13.54 -17.80 17.23
CA THR A 37 -13.63 -16.79 18.31
C THR A 37 -15.03 -16.19 18.38
N LEU A 38 -15.64 -15.89 17.24
CA LEU A 38 -17.01 -15.38 17.18
C LEU A 38 -18.02 -16.41 17.70
N CYS A 39 -17.86 -17.68 17.33
CA CYS A 39 -18.70 -18.78 17.82
C CYS A 39 -18.61 -18.91 19.34
N ARG A 40 -17.39 -18.85 19.92
CA ARG A 40 -17.21 -18.90 21.38
C ARG A 40 -17.89 -17.72 22.08
N LYS A 41 -17.77 -16.52 21.55
CA LYS A 41 -18.43 -15.33 22.11
C LYS A 41 -19.95 -15.42 22.00
N ALA A 42 -20.46 -15.92 20.88
CA ALA A 42 -21.87 -16.16 20.69
C ALA A 42 -22.42 -17.22 21.70
N ALA A 43 -21.66 -18.29 21.94
CA ALA A 43 -22.03 -19.30 22.93
C ALA A 43 -22.10 -18.73 24.35
N VAL A 44 -21.19 -17.79 24.70
CA VAL A 44 -21.27 -17.11 26.00
C VAL A 44 -22.52 -16.23 26.12
N GLU A 45 -22.91 -15.53 25.05
CA GLU A 45 -24.15 -14.75 25.07
C GLU A 45 -25.40 -15.65 25.15
N ALA A 46 -25.42 -16.77 24.41
CA ALA A 46 -26.49 -17.74 24.46
C ALA A 46 -26.60 -18.45 25.85
N ALA A 47 -25.47 -18.63 26.55
CA ALA A 47 -25.47 -19.18 27.91
C ALA A 47 -26.07 -18.22 28.94
N LYS A 48 -25.99 -16.92 28.71
CA LYS A 48 -26.63 -15.90 29.56
C LYS A 48 -28.11 -15.74 29.29
N ASP A 49 -28.49 -15.86 28.02
CA ASP A 49 -29.85 -15.78 27.54
C ASP A 49 -30.09 -16.84 26.47
N GLN A 50 -30.85 -17.87 26.82
CA GLN A 50 -31.13 -19.03 25.94
C GLN A 50 -31.94 -18.62 24.68
N THR A 51 -32.52 -17.43 24.67
CA THR A 51 -33.26 -16.90 23.51
C THR A 51 -32.39 -16.00 22.62
N ALA A 52 -31.14 -15.73 23.02
CA ALA A 52 -30.26 -14.81 22.31
C ALA A 52 -29.84 -15.39 20.96
N LYS A 53 -30.11 -14.65 19.89
CA LYS A 53 -29.64 -14.93 18.52
C LYS A 53 -28.53 -13.95 18.16
N VAL A 54 -27.32 -14.46 17.96
CA VAL A 54 -26.15 -13.64 17.61
C VAL A 54 -25.98 -13.59 16.10
N ARG A 55 -26.24 -12.42 15.54
CA ARG A 55 -26.02 -12.14 14.11
C ARG A 55 -24.83 -11.20 13.96
N ILE A 56 -23.79 -11.66 13.27
CA ILE A 56 -22.57 -10.92 12.99
C ILE A 56 -22.65 -10.30 11.58
N SER A 57 -22.32 -9.03 11.50
CA SER A 57 -22.24 -8.27 10.25
C SER A 57 -21.05 -7.31 10.30
N ASN A 58 -20.74 -6.66 9.19
CA ASN A 58 -19.71 -5.61 9.13
C ASN A 58 -19.95 -4.46 10.13
N ARG A 59 -21.21 -4.22 10.54
CA ARG A 59 -21.57 -3.11 11.45
C ARG A 59 -21.23 -3.40 12.91
N ASN A 60 -21.29 -4.65 13.34
CA ASN A 60 -21.13 -5.02 14.74
C ASN A 60 -19.89 -5.88 15.04
N ILE A 61 -19.14 -6.26 14.01
CA ILE A 61 -17.97 -7.16 14.13
C ILE A 61 -16.91 -6.62 15.10
N LYS A 62 -16.72 -5.30 15.15
CA LYS A 62 -15.78 -4.66 16.09
C LYS A 62 -16.12 -4.93 17.55
N LYS A 63 -17.40 -5.08 17.90
CA LYS A 63 -17.84 -5.43 19.26
C LYS A 63 -17.30 -6.81 19.67
N PHE A 64 -17.12 -7.71 18.71
CA PHE A 64 -16.70 -9.09 18.97
C PHE A 64 -15.18 -9.29 18.78
N LEU A 65 -14.59 -8.70 17.76
CA LEU A 65 -13.18 -8.91 17.40
C LEU A 65 -12.25 -7.75 17.80
N GLY A 66 -12.80 -6.65 18.29
CA GLY A 66 -12.04 -5.43 18.59
C GLY A 66 -11.80 -4.57 17.37
N ASN A 67 -10.88 -3.61 17.46
CA ASN A 67 -10.54 -2.74 16.36
C ASN A 67 -9.95 -3.51 15.17
N TYR A 68 -10.11 -2.95 13.97
CA TYR A 68 -9.47 -3.48 12.77
C TYR A 68 -7.96 -3.54 12.96
N LYS A 69 -7.36 -4.65 12.55
CA LYS A 69 -5.90 -4.82 12.54
C LYS A 69 -5.27 -4.24 11.30
N TYR A 70 -6.00 -4.33 10.21
CA TYR A 70 -5.60 -3.83 8.89
C TYR A 70 -6.67 -2.85 8.42
N THR A 71 -6.24 -1.68 8.05
CA THR A 71 -7.04 -0.68 7.35
C THR A 71 -6.44 -0.53 5.96
N LEU A 72 -7.27 -0.42 4.95
CA LEU A 72 -6.79 0.05 3.66
C LEU A 72 -6.35 1.49 3.88
N ASP A 73 -5.11 1.81 3.53
CA ASP A 73 -4.68 3.20 3.50
C ASP A 73 -5.56 3.92 2.49
N LEU A 74 -6.35 4.85 3.01
CA LEU A 74 -7.19 5.66 2.16
C LEU A 74 -6.29 6.43 1.20
N VAL A 75 -6.63 6.36 -0.07
CA VAL A 75 -5.99 7.17 -1.11
C VAL A 75 -5.99 8.61 -0.63
N SER A 76 -4.82 9.27 -0.69
CA SER A 76 -4.76 10.71 -0.47
C SER A 76 -5.79 11.38 -1.38
N ASP A 77 -6.66 12.22 -0.81
CA ASP A 77 -7.74 12.87 -1.57
C ASP A 77 -7.22 13.97 -2.51
N SER A 78 -5.92 14.26 -2.48
CA SER A 78 -5.34 15.37 -3.22
C SER A 78 -4.13 14.95 -4.05
N SER A 79 -4.11 15.40 -5.30
CA SER A 79 -2.95 15.29 -6.19
C SER A 79 -1.77 16.10 -5.64
N GLN A 80 -0.59 15.48 -5.57
CA GLN A 80 0.62 16.05 -4.97
C GLN A 80 1.78 16.05 -5.96
N VAL A 81 2.76 16.92 -5.69
CA VAL A 81 4.02 16.97 -6.43
C VAL A 81 5.01 16.01 -5.80
N GLY A 82 5.71 15.24 -6.63
CA GLY A 82 6.75 14.32 -6.16
C GLY A 82 6.25 13.06 -5.46
N ILE A 83 4.93 12.84 -5.37
CA ILE A 83 4.35 11.64 -4.76
C ILE A 83 3.57 10.87 -5.82
N VAL A 84 3.95 9.61 -6.00
CA VAL A 84 3.35 8.73 -7.02
C VAL A 84 3.10 7.36 -6.41
N ARG A 85 1.96 6.77 -6.75
CA ARG A 85 1.58 5.45 -6.26
C ARG A 85 1.97 4.37 -7.25
N GLY A 86 2.75 3.41 -6.76
CA GLY A 86 3.09 2.18 -7.47
C GLY A 86 2.18 1.03 -7.06
N LEU A 87 2.13 0.00 -7.91
CA LEU A 87 1.48 -1.26 -7.62
C LEU A 87 2.53 -2.29 -7.17
N ALA A 88 2.24 -2.98 -6.09
CA ALA A 88 3.06 -4.04 -5.55
C ALA A 88 2.27 -5.34 -5.45
N TRP A 89 2.95 -6.46 -5.67
CA TRP A 89 2.39 -7.77 -5.38
C TRP A 89 2.98 -8.31 -4.08
N THR A 90 2.12 -8.91 -3.25
CA THR A 90 2.52 -9.54 -1.99
C THR A 90 1.96 -10.95 -1.91
N SER A 91 2.49 -11.77 -1.00
CA SER A 91 1.98 -13.12 -0.76
C SER A 91 0.50 -13.18 -0.35
N VAL A 92 -0.08 -12.05 0.01
CA VAL A 92 -1.47 -11.92 0.46
C VAL A 92 -2.35 -11.11 -0.50
N GLY A 93 -1.84 -10.79 -1.69
CA GLY A 93 -2.56 -10.06 -2.73
C GLY A 93 -1.85 -8.81 -3.21
N GLY A 94 -2.54 -8.01 -4.02
CA GLY A 94 -2.05 -6.71 -4.46
C GLY A 94 -2.04 -5.70 -3.33
N ASP A 95 -1.06 -4.78 -3.40
CA ASP A 95 -0.95 -3.64 -2.50
C ASP A 95 -0.48 -2.42 -3.30
N THR A 96 -0.53 -1.25 -2.71
CA THR A 96 0.04 -0.05 -3.28
C THR A 96 1.18 0.43 -2.40
N LEU A 97 2.20 1.02 -3.03
CA LEU A 97 3.26 1.68 -2.31
C LEU A 97 3.43 3.10 -2.87
N GLU A 98 3.65 4.05 -1.99
CA GLU A 98 3.96 5.41 -2.40
C GLU A 98 5.45 5.55 -2.66
N ILE A 99 5.81 6.32 -3.68
CA ILE A 99 7.18 6.76 -3.95
C ILE A 99 7.17 8.26 -3.79
N GLU A 100 8.02 8.74 -2.91
CA GLU A 100 8.17 10.14 -2.58
C GLU A 100 9.50 10.66 -3.12
N VAL A 101 9.48 11.78 -3.81
CA VAL A 101 10.68 12.44 -4.29
C VAL A 101 10.71 13.90 -3.82
N ASN A 102 11.81 14.27 -3.19
CA ASN A 102 12.11 15.63 -2.81
C ASN A 102 13.37 16.12 -3.53
N ILE A 103 13.38 17.39 -3.88
CA ILE A 103 14.52 18.09 -4.50
C ILE A 103 14.99 19.16 -3.55
N MET A 104 16.29 19.20 -3.33
CA MET A 104 16.93 20.17 -2.43
C MET A 104 18.21 20.70 -3.06
N HIS A 105 18.63 21.88 -2.65
CA HIS A 105 19.94 22.39 -3.06
C HIS A 105 21.06 21.42 -2.68
N GLY A 106 21.97 21.15 -3.62
CA GLY A 106 22.99 20.15 -3.41
C GLY A 106 24.08 20.16 -4.49
N LYS A 107 24.64 19.00 -4.74
CA LYS A 107 25.76 18.80 -5.69
C LYS A 107 25.47 17.70 -6.72
N GLY A 108 24.21 17.40 -6.96
CA GLY A 108 23.77 16.39 -7.93
C GLY A 108 23.70 14.97 -7.37
N ALA A 109 23.61 14.80 -6.06
CA ALA A 109 23.52 13.47 -5.45
C ALA A 109 22.11 12.86 -5.61
N LEU A 110 22.06 11.54 -5.87
CA LEU A 110 20.85 10.75 -5.76
C LEU A 110 20.89 9.98 -4.44
N GLN A 111 19.97 10.31 -3.53
CA GLN A 111 19.79 9.63 -2.26
C GLN A 111 18.60 8.66 -2.38
N LEU A 112 18.80 7.42 -1.95
CA LEU A 112 17.79 6.36 -2.01
C LEU A 112 17.55 5.81 -0.61
N THR A 113 16.30 5.81 -0.15
CA THR A 113 15.91 5.27 1.15
C THR A 113 14.64 4.43 1.05
N GLY A 114 14.41 3.52 2.02
CA GLY A 114 13.25 2.61 2.04
C GLY A 114 13.61 1.14 1.92
N LYS A 115 14.87 0.75 2.20
CA LYS A 115 15.39 -0.62 2.06
C LYS A 115 15.19 -1.20 0.66
N LEU A 116 15.62 -0.43 -0.33
CA LEU A 116 15.58 -0.85 -1.73
C LEU A 116 16.68 -1.87 -2.00
N GLY A 117 16.32 -2.99 -2.61
CA GLY A 117 17.28 -3.98 -3.13
C GLY A 117 18.04 -3.45 -4.35
N ASP A 118 19.02 -4.19 -4.80
CA ASP A 118 19.96 -3.74 -5.83
C ASP A 118 19.28 -3.45 -7.16
N VAL A 119 18.33 -4.30 -7.57
CA VAL A 119 17.57 -4.12 -8.83
C VAL A 119 16.72 -2.85 -8.77
N MET A 120 16.11 -2.58 -7.63
CA MET A 120 15.27 -1.39 -7.45
C MET A 120 16.11 -0.11 -7.38
N GLN A 121 17.31 -0.16 -6.80
CA GLN A 121 18.28 0.95 -6.82
C GLN A 121 18.78 1.24 -8.23
N GLU A 122 19.05 0.20 -9.03
CA GLU A 122 19.43 0.35 -10.44
C GLU A 122 18.28 0.98 -11.23
N SER A 123 17.06 0.51 -11.03
CA SER A 123 15.86 1.09 -11.64
C SER A 123 15.70 2.58 -11.33
N ALA A 124 15.99 3.00 -10.09
CA ALA A 124 15.96 4.42 -9.72
C ALA A 124 17.01 5.26 -10.47
N LYS A 125 18.21 4.71 -10.70
CA LYS A 125 19.27 5.37 -11.49
C LYS A 125 18.88 5.50 -12.96
N ILE A 126 18.27 4.46 -13.53
CA ILE A 126 17.73 4.48 -14.90
C ILE A 126 16.61 5.52 -15.01
N ALA A 127 15.68 5.53 -14.05
CA ALA A 127 14.60 6.50 -14.00
C ALA A 127 15.12 7.95 -13.98
N LEU A 128 16.13 8.24 -13.15
CA LEU A 128 16.77 9.55 -13.12
C LEU A 128 17.41 9.90 -14.46
N SER A 129 18.15 8.98 -15.07
CA SER A 129 18.81 9.20 -16.35
C SER A 129 17.78 9.50 -17.47
N TYR A 130 16.70 8.74 -17.49
CA TYR A 130 15.61 8.97 -18.44
C TYR A 130 14.95 10.35 -18.21
N VAL A 131 14.61 10.68 -16.97
CA VAL A 131 13.99 12.00 -16.67
C VAL A 131 14.91 13.13 -17.04
N LYS A 132 16.22 13.05 -16.80
CA LYS A 132 17.19 14.08 -17.23
C LYS A 132 17.07 14.37 -18.71
N SER A 133 16.92 13.34 -19.55
CA SER A 133 16.75 13.53 -20.99
C SER A 133 15.40 14.13 -21.40
N GLN A 134 14.35 13.91 -20.59
CA GLN A 134 13.00 14.43 -20.87
C GLN A 134 12.77 15.87 -20.43
N VAL A 135 13.58 16.37 -19.49
CA VAL A 135 13.41 17.71 -18.93
C VAL A 135 14.52 18.68 -19.34
N ALA A 136 15.41 18.26 -20.24
CA ALA A 136 16.55 19.07 -20.67
C ALA A 136 16.13 20.43 -21.25
N ASP A 137 15.01 20.50 -21.96
CA ASP A 137 14.48 21.72 -22.55
C ASP A 137 13.51 22.47 -21.61
N ILE A 138 13.29 21.97 -20.41
CA ILE A 138 12.30 22.50 -19.46
C ILE A 138 12.98 23.17 -18.26
N LEU A 139 14.09 22.61 -17.80
CA LEU A 139 14.81 23.06 -16.62
C LEU A 139 16.03 23.93 -17.01
N GLU A 140 16.50 24.69 -16.05
CA GLU A 140 17.72 25.48 -16.20
C GLU A 140 18.94 24.57 -16.48
N ASP A 141 19.88 25.11 -17.26
CA ASP A 141 21.18 24.49 -17.44
C ASP A 141 21.83 24.23 -16.06
N ASP A 142 22.40 23.02 -15.89
CA ASP A 142 23.04 22.59 -14.64
C ASP A 142 22.09 22.41 -13.42
N PHE A 143 20.76 22.29 -13.67
CA PHE A 143 19.80 22.02 -12.59
C PHE A 143 20.22 20.81 -11.76
N PHE A 144 20.53 19.69 -12.40
CA PHE A 144 20.93 18.46 -11.72
C PHE A 144 22.32 18.51 -11.07
N GLY A 145 23.15 19.47 -11.43
CA GLY A 145 24.44 19.72 -10.76
C GLY A 145 24.30 20.54 -9.48
N LYS A 146 23.21 21.29 -9.35
CA LYS A 146 22.93 22.18 -8.22
C LYS A 146 21.90 21.65 -7.24
N HIS A 147 21.25 20.53 -7.56
CA HIS A 147 20.20 19.95 -6.73
C HIS A 147 20.45 18.47 -6.47
N ASP A 148 20.30 18.08 -5.22
CA ASP A 148 20.22 16.68 -4.81
C ASP A 148 18.78 16.20 -4.92
N ILE A 149 18.61 14.93 -5.30
CA ILE A 149 17.33 14.26 -5.40
C ILE A 149 17.28 13.18 -4.34
N HIS A 150 16.28 13.22 -3.47
CA HIS A 150 16.02 12.17 -2.49
C HIS A 150 14.76 11.44 -2.88
N LEU A 151 14.90 10.14 -3.21
CA LEU A 151 13.79 9.22 -3.47
C LEU A 151 13.63 8.31 -2.26
N HIS A 152 12.45 8.33 -1.70
CA HIS A 152 12.05 7.51 -0.56
C HIS A 152 10.89 6.60 -0.92
N VAL A 153 10.96 5.35 -0.48
CA VAL A 153 9.84 4.41 -0.52
C VAL A 153 9.47 4.06 0.92
N PRO A 154 8.34 4.55 1.45
CA PRO A 154 7.89 4.29 2.81
C PRO A 154 7.82 2.80 3.18
N GLU A 155 7.54 2.51 4.45
CA GLU A 155 7.54 1.15 5.03
C GLU A 155 8.92 0.46 5.00
N GLY A 156 9.94 1.17 5.46
CA GLY A 156 11.33 0.68 5.49
C GLY A 156 11.57 -0.60 6.29
N ALA A 157 10.56 -1.12 7.01
CA ALA A 157 10.64 -2.43 7.66
C ALA A 157 10.58 -3.60 6.68
N VAL A 158 9.98 -3.41 5.50
CA VAL A 158 9.80 -4.44 4.47
C VAL A 158 10.82 -4.19 3.35
N PRO A 159 11.74 -5.13 3.07
CA PRO A 159 12.63 -5.04 1.91
C PRO A 159 11.80 -5.01 0.61
N LYS A 160 12.22 -4.16 -0.31
CA LYS A 160 11.57 -3.99 -1.61
C LYS A 160 12.61 -4.16 -2.71
N ASP A 161 12.31 -4.95 -3.72
CA ASP A 161 13.18 -5.15 -4.87
C ASP A 161 12.38 -5.43 -6.13
N GLY A 162 13.02 -5.23 -7.28
CA GLY A 162 12.45 -5.47 -8.60
C GLY A 162 12.42 -4.24 -9.51
N PRO A 163 12.33 -4.45 -10.84
CA PRO A 163 12.39 -3.37 -11.83
C PRO A 163 11.04 -2.68 -12.05
N SER A 164 9.93 -3.26 -11.61
CA SER A 164 8.57 -2.83 -11.97
C SER A 164 8.14 -1.47 -11.41
N ALA A 165 8.94 -0.86 -10.53
CA ALA A 165 8.71 0.48 -10.02
C ALA A 165 9.35 1.59 -10.87
N GLY A 166 10.04 1.25 -11.98
CA GLY A 166 10.79 2.20 -12.79
C GLY A 166 9.96 3.38 -13.30
N ILE A 167 8.80 3.10 -13.88
CA ILE A 167 7.90 4.16 -14.37
C ILE A 167 7.36 5.03 -13.23
N THR A 168 7.08 4.43 -12.07
CA THR A 168 6.61 5.15 -10.89
C THR A 168 7.67 6.11 -10.36
N MET A 169 8.93 5.64 -10.28
CA MET A 169 10.08 6.46 -9.89
C MET A 169 10.34 7.60 -10.86
N ALA A 170 10.31 7.32 -12.17
CA ALA A 170 10.48 8.35 -13.20
C ALA A 170 9.38 9.42 -13.13
N THR A 171 8.13 9.00 -12.95
CA THR A 171 7.01 9.93 -12.82
C THR A 171 7.15 10.80 -11.56
N ALA A 172 7.60 10.22 -10.44
CA ALA A 172 7.82 10.96 -9.21
C ALA A 172 8.97 12.00 -9.35
N ILE A 173 10.09 11.59 -9.96
CA ILE A 173 11.21 12.49 -10.24
C ILE A 173 10.78 13.60 -11.20
N TYR A 174 10.11 13.26 -12.30
CA TYR A 174 9.61 14.24 -13.27
C TYR A 174 8.65 15.25 -12.60
N SER A 175 7.71 14.74 -11.81
CA SER A 175 6.78 15.57 -11.05
C SER A 175 7.50 16.54 -10.13
N ALA A 176 8.46 16.04 -9.34
CA ALA A 176 9.26 16.88 -8.42
C ALA A 176 10.08 17.95 -9.17
N CYS A 177 10.72 17.58 -10.30
CA CYS A 177 11.51 18.51 -11.11
C CYS A 177 10.66 19.60 -11.75
N THR A 178 9.46 19.28 -12.21
CA THR A 178 8.62 20.21 -12.99
C THR A 178 7.53 20.90 -12.18
N GLY A 179 7.35 20.53 -10.90
CA GLY A 179 6.28 21.04 -10.05
C GLY A 179 4.87 20.57 -10.47
N LYS A 180 4.76 19.65 -11.43
CA LYS A 180 3.48 19.13 -11.91
C LYS A 180 2.94 18.08 -10.95
N LYS A 181 1.70 18.27 -10.50
CA LYS A 181 1.02 17.33 -9.60
C LYS A 181 0.69 16.01 -10.31
N VAL A 182 0.83 14.90 -9.60
CA VAL A 182 0.38 13.58 -10.05
C VAL A 182 -0.99 13.28 -9.44
N ARG A 183 -1.86 12.64 -10.20
CA ARG A 183 -3.21 12.26 -9.76
C ARG A 183 -3.13 11.26 -8.61
N ALA A 184 -3.87 11.54 -7.54
CA ALA A 184 -3.94 10.68 -6.36
C ALA A 184 -4.68 9.35 -6.62
N ASP A 185 -5.60 9.33 -7.58
CA ASP A 185 -6.41 8.17 -7.97
C ASP A 185 -5.76 7.30 -9.06
N ALA A 186 -4.49 7.58 -9.43
CA ALA A 186 -3.73 6.80 -10.39
C ALA A 186 -2.61 6.02 -9.69
N ALA A 187 -2.45 4.76 -10.07
CA ALA A 187 -1.32 3.93 -9.69
C ALA A 187 -0.72 3.28 -10.93
N MET A 188 0.57 3.00 -10.91
CA MET A 188 1.27 2.49 -12.07
C MET A 188 2.30 1.42 -11.70
N THR A 189 2.65 0.60 -12.67
CA THR A 189 3.73 -0.38 -12.59
C THR A 189 4.32 -0.57 -13.97
N GLY A 190 5.60 -0.77 -14.04
CA GLY A 190 6.33 -1.04 -15.28
C GLY A 190 7.82 -0.82 -15.12
N GLU A 191 8.58 -1.65 -15.79
CA GLU A 191 10.00 -1.44 -15.98
C GLU A 191 10.24 -0.27 -16.93
N LEU A 192 11.28 0.50 -16.64
CA LEU A 192 11.71 1.61 -17.48
C LEU A 192 13.12 1.34 -17.99
N THR A 193 13.35 1.63 -19.27
CA THR A 193 14.68 1.61 -19.86
C THR A 193 15.21 3.03 -20.09
N LEU A 194 16.45 3.17 -20.60
CA LEU A 194 16.99 4.48 -20.97
C LEU A 194 16.26 5.14 -22.15
N ARG A 195 15.38 4.41 -22.82
CA ARG A 195 14.58 4.88 -23.97
C ARG A 195 13.10 5.08 -23.64
N GLY A 196 12.69 4.73 -22.44
CA GLY A 196 11.31 4.74 -21.99
C GLY A 196 10.66 3.38 -21.93
#